data_9d06c8d5fad5fe9268a72c33c77a8404
#
_entry.id   9d06c8d5fad5fe9268a72c33c77a8404
#
_cell.length_a   1.000
_cell.length_b   1.000
_cell.length_c   1.000
_cell.angle_alpha   90.00
_cell.angle_beta   90.00
_cell.angle_gamma   90.00
#
_symmetry.space_group_name_H-M   'P 1'
#
loop_
_entity.id
_entity.type
_entity.pdbx_description
1 polymer ?
#
loop_
_entity_poly.entity_id
_entity_poly.type
_entity_poly.pdbx_seq_one_letter_code
_entity_poly.pdbx_strand_id
1 'polypeptide(L)'
;MHLDPFELHLPTSVEEAIALARTHSGAFDYLAGGTDLLPNYKMHLNVRPHLISLDRIEELRAFHPEEGRLGAMVPLRTLEAHPVLASRYPGIAQAAGEVATPLVRASGTLGGNLLVETRCFFFNQSHAWREALGYCLKAEGDRCHVVPQKERCYATFSGDLAPSLLVLGAEIEIAGTSGRRRLLLEELYDGKGDGIRRTRLAPGELLVRA
;
A
#
# COMPACT_ATOMS: atom_id res chain seq x y z
N MET A 1 -7.66 11.33 19.52
CA MET A 1 -7.80 10.48 18.33
C MET A 1 -8.11 9.06 18.79
N HIS A 2 -9.18 8.50 18.28
CA HIS A 2 -9.70 7.18 18.66
C HIS A 2 -9.72 6.31 17.39
N LEU A 3 -9.44 5.01 17.52
CA LEU A 3 -9.64 4.03 16.46
C LEU A 3 -11.03 3.43 16.63
N ASP A 4 -11.80 3.36 15.56
CA ASP A 4 -13.03 2.59 15.56
C ASP A 4 -12.73 1.11 15.81
N PRO A 5 -13.63 0.37 16.45
CA PRO A 5 -13.45 -1.07 16.69
C PRO A 5 -13.29 -1.82 15.38
N PHE A 6 -12.34 -2.76 15.35
CA PHE A 6 -12.14 -3.69 14.23
C PHE A 6 -11.74 -5.06 14.76
N GLU A 7 -12.00 -6.08 13.99
CA GLU A 7 -11.51 -7.43 14.23
C GLU A 7 -10.16 -7.62 13.54
N LEU A 8 -9.16 -8.11 14.29
CA LEU A 8 -7.81 -8.36 13.78
C LEU A 8 -7.62 -9.85 13.50
N HIS A 9 -7.37 -10.20 12.24
CA HIS A 9 -7.03 -11.54 11.79
C HIS A 9 -5.51 -11.68 11.64
N LEU A 10 -4.95 -12.83 12.03
CA LEU A 10 -3.51 -13.07 12.08
C LEU A 10 -3.14 -14.34 11.27
N PRO A 11 -3.35 -14.35 9.94
CA PRO A 11 -2.99 -15.48 9.10
C PRO A 11 -1.48 -15.75 9.12
N THR A 12 -1.12 -17.01 8.89
CA THR A 12 0.27 -17.49 8.84
C THR A 12 0.73 -17.85 7.44
N SER A 13 -0.17 -17.84 6.46
CA SER A 13 0.13 -18.07 5.04
C SER A 13 -0.58 -17.09 4.13
N VAL A 14 -0.07 -16.95 2.90
CA VAL A 14 -0.68 -16.13 1.85
C VAL A 14 -2.08 -16.66 1.51
N GLU A 15 -2.23 -17.97 1.45
CA GLU A 15 -3.50 -18.63 1.12
C GLU A 15 -4.57 -18.38 2.20
N GLU A 16 -4.18 -18.41 3.47
CA GLU A 16 -5.07 -18.08 4.60
C GLU A 16 -5.49 -16.61 4.54
N ALA A 17 -4.56 -15.68 4.25
CA ALA A 17 -4.87 -14.25 4.09
C ALA A 17 -5.87 -14.00 2.96
N ILE A 18 -5.70 -14.69 1.82
CA ILE A 18 -6.63 -14.59 0.68
C ILE A 18 -8.00 -15.20 1.02
N ALA A 19 -8.04 -16.30 1.76
CA ALA A 19 -9.30 -16.91 2.20
C ALA A 19 -10.08 -15.95 3.12
N LEU A 20 -9.41 -15.30 4.07
CA LEU A 20 -10.00 -14.26 4.93
C LEU A 20 -10.49 -13.06 4.10
N ALA A 21 -9.70 -12.59 3.15
CA ALA A 21 -10.07 -11.50 2.25
C ALA A 21 -11.34 -11.82 1.44
N ARG A 22 -11.48 -13.07 0.99
CA ARG A 22 -12.68 -13.55 0.31
C ARG A 22 -13.91 -13.57 1.25
N THR A 23 -13.72 -14.05 2.48
CA THR A 23 -14.77 -14.14 3.50
C THR A 23 -15.31 -12.75 3.86
N HIS A 24 -14.41 -11.76 3.99
CA HIS A 24 -14.75 -10.39 4.36
C HIS A 24 -14.74 -9.42 3.17
N SER A 25 -15.06 -9.91 1.97
CA SER A 25 -14.97 -9.13 0.73
C SER A 25 -15.69 -7.77 0.83
N GLY A 26 -14.95 -6.69 0.50
CA GLY A 26 -15.42 -5.30 0.59
C GLY A 26 -15.42 -4.70 2.00
N ALA A 27 -15.14 -5.50 3.06
CA ALA A 27 -15.20 -5.07 4.46
C ALA A 27 -13.84 -5.27 5.19
N PHE A 28 -12.73 -5.37 4.48
CA PHE A 28 -11.41 -5.56 5.09
C PHE A 28 -10.34 -4.68 4.45
N ASP A 29 -9.23 -4.51 5.18
CA ASP A 29 -7.96 -4.04 4.64
C ASP A 29 -6.82 -4.98 5.06
N TYR A 30 -5.81 -5.13 4.20
CA TYR A 30 -4.55 -5.75 4.58
C TYR A 30 -3.72 -4.79 5.41
N LEU A 31 -3.23 -5.26 6.55
CA LEU A 31 -2.35 -4.51 7.45
C LEU A 31 -0.91 -5.01 7.29
N ALA A 32 -0.08 -4.23 6.62
CA ALA A 32 1.37 -4.42 6.56
C ALA A 32 2.04 -3.71 7.76
N GLY A 33 2.91 -2.75 7.55
CA GLY A 33 3.55 -1.97 8.61
C GLY A 33 2.65 -0.99 9.36
N GLY A 34 1.44 -0.73 8.89
CA GLY A 34 0.45 0.12 9.54
C GLY A 34 0.75 1.62 9.54
N THR A 35 1.89 2.04 9.01
CA THR A 35 2.37 3.43 9.06
C THR A 35 1.56 4.42 8.23
N ASP A 36 0.76 3.93 7.30
CA ASP A 36 -0.19 4.71 6.51
C ASP A 36 -1.65 4.39 6.90
N LEU A 37 -2.01 3.11 6.99
CA LEU A 37 -3.38 2.67 7.23
C LEU A 37 -3.92 3.13 8.59
N LEU A 38 -3.17 2.92 9.68
CA LEU A 38 -3.65 3.29 11.01
C LEU A 38 -3.78 4.81 11.23
N PRO A 39 -2.88 5.68 10.75
CA PRO A 39 -3.13 7.12 10.69
C PRO A 39 -4.39 7.50 9.92
N ASN A 40 -4.67 6.86 8.78
CA ASN A 40 -5.90 7.09 8.03
C ASN A 40 -7.14 6.68 8.85
N TYR A 41 -7.11 5.53 9.51
CA TYR A 41 -8.18 5.06 10.41
C TYR A 41 -8.44 6.06 11.56
N LYS A 42 -7.39 6.61 12.17
CA LYS A 42 -7.52 7.66 13.21
C LYS A 42 -8.18 8.94 12.71
N MET A 43 -8.17 9.18 11.41
CA MET A 43 -8.88 10.28 10.74
C MET A 43 -10.25 9.87 10.19
N HIS A 44 -10.71 8.65 10.47
CA HIS A 44 -11.93 8.05 9.93
C HIS A 44 -11.96 8.07 8.39
N LEU A 45 -10.83 7.74 7.76
CA LEU A 45 -10.68 7.60 6.31
C LEU A 45 -10.84 6.13 5.91
N ASN A 46 -11.94 5.82 5.22
CA ASN A 46 -12.21 4.49 4.65
C ASN A 46 -12.03 3.33 5.65
N VAL A 47 -12.48 3.49 6.89
CA VAL A 47 -12.35 2.49 7.95
C VAL A 47 -13.09 1.20 7.57
N ARG A 48 -12.45 0.05 7.78
CA ARG A 48 -13.03 -1.29 7.59
C ARG A 48 -13.13 -2.02 8.92
N PRO A 49 -14.18 -2.85 9.10
CA PRO A 49 -14.38 -3.60 10.34
C PRO A 49 -13.40 -4.76 10.53
N HIS A 50 -12.70 -5.20 9.48
CA HIS A 50 -11.74 -6.30 9.55
C HIS A 50 -10.35 -5.86 9.07
N LEU A 51 -9.31 -6.17 9.85
CA LEU A 51 -7.92 -6.03 9.44
C LEU A 51 -7.25 -7.41 9.34
N ILE A 52 -6.63 -7.69 8.20
CA ILE A 52 -5.88 -8.92 7.97
C ILE A 52 -4.40 -8.57 8.05
N SER A 53 -3.76 -8.89 9.19
CA SER A 53 -2.35 -8.61 9.40
C SER A 53 -1.47 -9.55 8.60
N LEU A 54 -0.49 -9.00 7.89
CA LEU A 54 0.48 -9.76 7.09
C LEU A 54 1.74 -10.11 7.89
N ASP A 55 1.81 -9.72 9.16
CA ASP A 55 3.03 -9.77 9.97
C ASP A 55 3.55 -11.19 10.23
N ARG A 56 2.66 -12.19 10.31
CA ARG A 56 3.02 -13.59 10.59
C ARG A 56 3.26 -14.43 9.34
N ILE A 57 3.23 -13.85 8.16
CA ILE A 57 3.42 -14.58 6.90
C ILE A 57 4.90 -14.51 6.51
N GLU A 58 5.66 -15.55 6.86
CA GLU A 58 7.10 -15.61 6.63
C GLU A 58 7.49 -15.47 5.15
N GLU A 59 6.70 -16.01 4.24
CA GLU A 59 6.94 -15.88 2.79
C GLU A 59 7.06 -14.43 2.34
N LEU A 60 6.25 -13.53 2.90
CA LEU A 60 6.26 -12.10 2.55
C LEU A 60 7.50 -11.38 3.08
N ARG A 61 8.26 -12.00 3.98
CA ARG A 61 9.50 -11.49 4.56
C ARG A 61 10.75 -12.01 3.86
N ALA A 62 10.60 -12.92 2.88
CA ALA A 62 11.73 -13.49 2.15
C ALA A 62 12.59 -12.38 1.51
N PHE A 63 13.90 -12.43 1.77
CA PHE A 63 14.81 -11.37 1.37
C PHE A 63 16.09 -11.97 0.75
N HIS A 64 16.18 -11.89 -0.57
CA HIS A 64 17.28 -12.42 -1.39
C HIS A 64 17.84 -11.33 -2.30
N PRO A 65 18.52 -10.32 -1.76
CA PRO A 65 18.96 -9.14 -2.51
C PRO A 65 19.99 -9.47 -3.61
N GLU A 66 20.77 -10.54 -3.45
CA GLU A 66 21.70 -11.04 -4.47
C GLU A 66 20.96 -11.47 -5.75
N GLU A 67 19.75 -11.98 -5.61
CA GLU A 67 18.91 -12.45 -6.69
C GLU A 67 17.91 -11.39 -7.16
N GLY A 68 17.89 -10.23 -6.49
CA GLY A 68 16.91 -9.17 -6.75
C GLY A 68 15.48 -9.55 -6.31
N ARG A 69 15.32 -10.48 -5.33
CA ARG A 69 13.99 -10.91 -4.84
C ARG A 69 13.72 -10.36 -3.45
N LEU A 70 12.74 -9.49 -3.34
CA LEU A 70 12.40 -8.73 -2.14
C LEU A 70 10.93 -8.95 -1.77
N GLY A 71 10.67 -9.60 -0.65
CA GLY A 71 9.32 -9.83 -0.13
C GLY A 71 8.57 -8.55 0.21
N ALA A 72 7.27 -8.55 0.04
CA ALA A 72 6.44 -7.35 0.24
C ALA A 72 6.47 -6.82 1.68
N MET A 73 6.74 -7.67 2.68
CA MET A 73 6.83 -7.30 4.10
C MET A 73 8.26 -6.95 4.54
N VAL A 74 9.25 -6.90 3.63
CA VAL A 74 10.60 -6.42 3.96
C VAL A 74 10.54 -4.97 4.41
N PRO A 75 11.04 -4.62 5.61
CA PRO A 75 11.03 -3.26 6.11
C PRO A 75 11.88 -2.31 5.26
N LEU A 76 11.46 -1.07 5.08
CA LEU A 76 12.20 -0.04 4.36
C LEU A 76 13.59 0.18 4.96
N ARG A 77 13.72 0.10 6.30
CA ARG A 77 15.01 0.19 7.00
C ARG A 77 15.99 -0.91 6.57
N THR A 78 15.49 -2.12 6.27
CA THR A 78 16.33 -3.21 5.77
C THR A 78 16.83 -2.89 4.36
N LEU A 79 15.99 -2.34 3.49
CA LEU A 79 16.37 -1.94 2.13
C LEU A 79 17.41 -0.81 2.16
N GLU A 80 17.20 0.21 3.00
CA GLU A 80 18.10 1.35 3.19
C GLU A 80 19.52 0.91 3.61
N ALA A 81 19.60 -0.01 4.58
CA ALA A 81 20.87 -0.34 5.23
C ALA A 81 21.64 -1.50 4.58
N HIS A 82 21.09 -2.21 3.58
CA HIS A 82 21.68 -3.45 3.09
C HIS A 82 22.80 -3.20 2.08
N PRO A 83 24.05 -3.71 2.32
CA PRO A 83 25.21 -3.42 1.48
C PRO A 83 25.06 -3.84 0.02
N VAL A 84 24.41 -4.97 -0.25
CA VAL A 84 24.18 -5.45 -1.61
C VAL A 84 23.23 -4.51 -2.36
N LEU A 85 22.17 -4.03 -1.72
CA LEU A 85 21.26 -3.06 -2.35
C LEU A 85 22.00 -1.73 -2.60
N ALA A 86 22.78 -1.25 -1.63
CA ALA A 86 23.56 -0.02 -1.79
C ALA A 86 24.55 -0.10 -2.95
N SER A 87 25.14 -1.28 -3.22
CA SER A 87 26.11 -1.46 -4.31
C SER A 87 25.48 -1.80 -5.66
N ARG A 88 24.48 -2.68 -5.71
CA ARG A 88 23.89 -3.16 -6.96
C ARG A 88 22.65 -2.37 -7.40
N TYR A 89 21.89 -1.86 -6.44
CA TYR A 89 20.62 -1.15 -6.66
C TYR A 89 20.56 0.14 -5.82
N PRO A 90 21.54 1.05 -5.97
CA PRO A 90 21.67 2.23 -5.11
C PRO A 90 20.42 3.10 -5.08
N GLY A 91 19.65 3.16 -6.19
CA GLY A 91 18.40 3.89 -6.25
C GLY A 91 17.34 3.35 -5.30
N ILE A 92 17.30 2.02 -5.07
CA ILE A 92 16.35 1.42 -4.11
C ILE A 92 16.77 1.77 -2.68
N ALA A 93 18.07 1.61 -2.35
CA ALA A 93 18.57 1.90 -1.01
C ALA A 93 18.40 3.39 -0.66
N GLN A 94 18.72 4.29 -1.59
CA GLN A 94 18.55 5.73 -1.41
C GLN A 94 17.06 6.09 -1.26
N ALA A 95 16.20 5.62 -2.17
CA ALA A 95 14.77 5.90 -2.10
C ALA A 95 14.16 5.41 -0.77
N ALA A 96 14.56 4.21 -0.30
CA ALA A 96 14.12 3.70 0.99
C ALA A 96 14.56 4.61 2.15
N GLY A 97 15.77 5.17 2.09
CA GLY A 97 16.33 6.08 3.10
C GLY A 97 15.65 7.44 3.18
N GLU A 98 15.05 7.89 2.09
CA GLU A 98 14.33 9.18 2.03
C GLU A 98 12.87 9.08 2.51
N VAL A 99 12.34 7.86 2.71
CA VAL A 99 10.96 7.69 3.20
C VAL A 99 10.82 8.19 4.64
N ALA A 100 10.05 9.26 4.83
CA ALA A 100 9.56 9.76 6.12
C ALA A 100 10.65 9.82 7.22
N THR A 101 10.51 9.06 8.31
CA THR A 101 11.42 9.03 9.46
C THR A 101 11.97 7.63 9.72
N PRO A 102 13.11 7.49 10.45
CA PRO A 102 13.66 6.17 10.80
C PRO A 102 12.67 5.24 11.51
N LEU A 103 11.78 5.77 12.34
CA LEU A 103 10.73 4.98 13.01
C LEU A 103 9.68 4.47 12.01
N VAL A 104 9.28 5.30 11.06
CA VAL A 104 8.36 4.89 9.98
C VAL A 104 9.02 3.83 9.11
N ARG A 105 10.30 3.98 8.75
CA ARG A 105 11.04 3.00 7.94
C ARG A 105 11.26 1.66 8.65
N ALA A 106 11.30 1.66 9.98
CA ALA A 106 11.41 0.41 10.77
C ALA A 106 10.16 -0.47 10.66
N SER A 107 8.99 0.11 10.46
CA SER A 107 7.70 -0.59 10.36
C SER A 107 7.14 -0.59 8.94
N GLY A 108 7.34 0.50 8.18
CA GLY A 108 6.92 0.60 6.78
C GLY A 108 7.62 -0.46 5.92
N THR A 109 6.90 -1.03 4.95
CA THR A 109 7.35 -2.17 4.16
C THR A 109 7.42 -1.83 2.68
N LEU A 110 8.18 -2.63 1.91
CA LEU A 110 8.27 -2.52 0.45
C LEU A 110 6.87 -2.51 -0.19
N GLY A 111 6.07 -3.54 0.06
CA GLY A 111 4.72 -3.65 -0.51
C GLY A 111 3.80 -2.53 -0.05
N GLY A 112 3.89 -2.13 1.23
CA GLY A 112 3.14 -1.00 1.76
C GLY A 112 3.49 0.33 1.08
N ASN A 113 4.76 0.56 0.73
CA ASN A 113 5.17 1.75 -0.02
C ASN A 113 4.69 1.71 -1.48
N LEU A 114 4.78 0.55 -2.16
CA LEU A 114 4.27 0.38 -3.52
C LEU A 114 2.75 0.52 -3.63
N LEU A 115 2.02 0.23 -2.55
CA LEU A 115 0.57 0.28 -2.48
C LEU A 115 0.04 1.39 -1.57
N VAL A 116 0.89 2.36 -1.21
CA VAL A 116 0.51 3.47 -0.34
C VAL A 116 -0.70 4.23 -0.89
N GLU A 117 -1.58 4.66 0.01
CA GLU A 117 -2.78 5.39 -0.37
C GLU A 117 -2.43 6.76 -0.97
N THR A 118 -3.15 7.18 -2.01
CA THR A 118 -2.95 8.48 -2.63
C THR A 118 -3.27 9.62 -1.66
N ARG A 119 -2.49 10.69 -1.72
CA ARG A 119 -2.59 11.84 -0.81
C ARG A 119 -3.27 13.02 -1.48
N CYS A 120 -4.08 13.74 -0.69
CA CYS A 120 -4.75 14.94 -1.12
C CYS A 120 -5.06 15.83 0.07
N PHE A 121 -4.82 17.13 -0.06
CA PHE A 121 -5.15 18.12 0.97
C PHE A 121 -6.62 18.03 1.42
N PHE A 122 -7.53 17.86 0.48
CA PHE A 122 -8.97 17.79 0.77
C PHE A 122 -9.43 16.46 1.37
N PHE A 123 -8.70 15.37 1.10
CA PHE A 123 -9.02 14.04 1.63
C PHE A 123 -8.42 13.80 3.01
N ASN A 124 -7.13 14.15 3.20
CA ASN A 124 -6.38 13.89 4.44
C ASN A 124 -6.67 14.94 5.53
N GLN A 125 -7.93 15.15 5.84
CA GLN A 125 -8.44 16.06 6.86
C GLN A 125 -9.32 15.33 7.87
N SER A 126 -9.65 16.00 8.99
CA SER A 126 -10.59 15.45 9.96
C SER A 126 -11.98 15.20 9.35
N HIS A 127 -12.73 14.29 9.94
CA HIS A 127 -14.10 13.98 9.49
C HIS A 127 -14.97 15.24 9.43
N ALA A 128 -14.99 16.03 10.52
CA ALA A 128 -15.80 17.27 10.59
C ALA A 128 -15.42 18.28 9.50
N TRP A 129 -14.13 18.39 9.15
CA TRP A 129 -13.69 19.28 8.08
C TRP A 129 -14.18 18.81 6.70
N ARG A 130 -14.08 17.50 6.42
CA ARG A 130 -14.59 16.91 5.17
C ARG A 130 -16.10 17.05 5.04
N GLU A 131 -16.82 16.82 6.13
CA GLU A 131 -18.27 16.99 6.21
C GLU A 131 -18.70 18.43 5.91
N ALA A 132 -18.03 19.42 6.50
CA ALA A 132 -18.29 20.84 6.26
C ALA A 132 -18.11 21.26 4.79
N LEU A 133 -17.23 20.55 4.05
CA LEU A 133 -17.02 20.77 2.61
C LEU A 133 -17.93 19.95 1.71
N GLY A 134 -18.80 19.09 2.25
CA GLY A 134 -19.66 18.20 1.49
C GLY A 134 -18.94 16.99 0.89
N TYR A 135 -17.80 16.59 1.50
CA TYR A 135 -16.94 15.50 1.05
C TYR A 135 -16.37 15.67 -0.37
N CYS A 136 -15.53 14.75 -0.82
CA CYS A 136 -15.00 14.71 -2.18
C CYS A 136 -15.23 13.31 -2.78
N LEU A 137 -14.98 13.14 -4.09
CA LEU A 137 -15.15 11.85 -4.80
C LEU A 137 -14.52 10.65 -4.06
N LYS A 138 -13.39 10.85 -3.38
CA LYS A 138 -12.68 9.80 -2.65
C LYS A 138 -13.28 9.53 -1.27
N ALA A 139 -14.16 10.38 -0.80
CA ALA A 139 -14.85 10.29 0.50
C ALA A 139 -16.38 10.34 0.32
N GLU A 140 -16.90 9.67 -0.72
CA GLU A 140 -18.34 9.51 -1.01
C GLU A 140 -19.06 10.83 -1.37
N GLY A 141 -18.34 11.91 -1.68
CA GLY A 141 -18.88 13.15 -2.22
C GLY A 141 -19.06 13.11 -3.75
N ASP A 142 -19.55 14.21 -4.32
CA ASP A 142 -19.97 14.28 -5.71
C ASP A 142 -18.97 14.93 -6.66
N ARG A 143 -17.85 15.48 -6.13
CA ARG A 143 -16.85 16.21 -6.94
C ARG A 143 -15.44 16.10 -6.38
N CYS A 144 -14.45 16.30 -7.25
CA CYS A 144 -13.07 16.54 -6.84
C CYS A 144 -12.89 18.03 -6.48
N HIS A 145 -12.31 18.34 -5.30
CA HIS A 145 -12.06 19.71 -4.89
C HIS A 145 -10.73 20.26 -5.41
N VAL A 146 -9.81 19.39 -5.86
CA VAL A 146 -8.53 19.82 -6.49
C VAL A 146 -8.80 20.37 -7.89
N VAL A 147 -9.54 19.60 -8.70
CA VAL A 147 -10.04 20.03 -10.01
C VAL A 147 -11.55 19.83 -9.97
N PRO A 148 -12.36 20.93 -9.87
CA PRO A 148 -13.80 20.82 -9.66
C PRO A 148 -14.53 20.17 -10.83
N GLN A 149 -14.63 18.83 -10.80
CA GLN A 149 -15.29 17.97 -11.77
C GLN A 149 -15.71 16.65 -11.10
N LYS A 150 -16.49 15.80 -11.76
CA LYS A 150 -17.10 14.59 -11.22
C LYS A 150 -16.51 13.27 -11.77
N GLU A 151 -15.54 13.34 -12.68
CA GLU A 151 -15.09 12.17 -13.44
C GLU A 151 -14.03 11.33 -12.72
N ARG A 152 -13.06 11.97 -12.05
CA ARG A 152 -11.93 11.29 -11.42
C ARG A 152 -11.32 12.05 -10.25
N CYS A 153 -10.62 11.32 -9.38
CA CYS A 153 -9.89 11.88 -8.26
C CYS A 153 -8.47 12.28 -8.67
N TYR A 154 -8.02 13.48 -8.28
CA TYR A 154 -6.65 13.98 -8.52
C TYR A 154 -5.73 13.85 -7.30
N ALA A 155 -6.03 12.94 -6.37
CA ALA A 155 -5.09 12.63 -5.30
C ALA A 155 -3.81 12.02 -5.86
N THR A 156 -2.65 12.44 -5.34
CA THR A 156 -1.34 12.05 -5.86
C THR A 156 -0.81 10.79 -5.20
N PHE A 157 -0.16 9.93 -5.98
CA PHE A 157 0.62 8.80 -5.48
C PHE A 157 1.96 9.30 -4.93
N SER A 158 2.40 8.75 -3.80
CA SER A 158 3.60 9.17 -3.08
C SER A 158 4.50 8.00 -2.64
N GLY A 159 4.45 6.87 -3.35
CA GLY A 159 5.33 5.73 -3.08
C GLY A 159 6.74 5.99 -3.63
N ASP A 160 7.71 6.19 -2.74
CA ASP A 160 9.08 6.61 -3.08
C ASP A 160 9.87 5.53 -3.81
N LEU A 161 9.61 4.25 -3.52
CA LEU A 161 10.32 3.11 -4.14
C LEU A 161 9.87 2.83 -5.57
N ALA A 162 8.63 3.18 -5.92
CA ALA A 162 8.06 2.84 -7.22
C ALA A 162 8.89 3.38 -8.40
N PRO A 163 9.35 4.65 -8.43
CA PRO A 163 10.17 5.14 -9.54
C PRO A 163 11.47 4.36 -9.73
N SER A 164 12.18 4.04 -8.63
CA SER A 164 13.43 3.29 -8.69
C SER A 164 13.22 1.87 -9.21
N LEU A 165 12.17 1.19 -8.79
CA LEU A 165 11.84 -0.15 -9.25
C LEU A 165 11.33 -0.16 -10.69
N LEU A 166 10.58 0.85 -11.12
CA LEU A 166 10.11 1.01 -12.51
C LEU A 166 11.28 1.16 -13.47
N VAL A 167 12.28 2.00 -13.14
CA VAL A 167 13.49 2.18 -13.97
C VAL A 167 14.30 0.88 -14.12
N LEU A 168 14.27 0.01 -13.11
CA LEU A 168 14.92 -1.30 -13.13
C LEU A 168 14.12 -2.36 -13.90
N GLY A 169 12.91 -2.05 -14.38
CA GLY A 169 12.03 -3.02 -15.01
C GLY A 169 11.58 -4.13 -14.04
N ALA A 170 11.36 -3.78 -12.78
CA ALA A 170 11.02 -4.76 -11.75
C ALA A 170 9.75 -5.52 -12.08
N GLU A 171 9.78 -6.84 -11.87
CA GLU A 171 8.60 -7.70 -11.87
C GLU A 171 8.04 -7.81 -10.45
N ILE A 172 6.73 -7.96 -10.34
CA ILE A 172 6.04 -8.24 -9.08
C ILE A 172 5.27 -9.54 -9.15
N GLU A 173 5.15 -10.21 -8.01
CA GLU A 173 4.28 -11.38 -7.87
C GLU A 173 3.07 -11.03 -7.02
N ILE A 174 1.90 -11.35 -7.54
CA ILE A 174 0.60 -11.13 -6.91
C ILE A 174 -0.07 -12.48 -6.70
N ALA A 175 -0.68 -12.66 -5.53
CA ALA A 175 -1.50 -13.82 -5.20
C ALA A 175 -2.96 -13.41 -5.03
N GLY A 176 -3.88 -14.26 -5.48
CA GLY A 176 -5.32 -14.05 -5.39
C GLY A 176 -6.08 -15.39 -5.45
N THR A 177 -7.39 -15.33 -5.45
CA THR A 177 -8.26 -16.52 -5.50
C THR A 177 -8.06 -17.38 -6.75
N SER A 178 -7.56 -16.80 -7.85
CA SER A 178 -7.25 -17.49 -9.11
C SER A 178 -5.83 -18.07 -9.15
N GLY A 179 -5.07 -18.01 -8.05
CA GLY A 179 -3.68 -18.41 -7.98
C GLY A 179 -2.72 -17.23 -7.98
N ARG A 180 -1.47 -17.48 -8.40
CA ARG A 180 -0.39 -16.49 -8.44
C ARG A 180 -0.11 -16.06 -9.87
N ARG A 181 0.24 -14.80 -10.05
CA ARG A 181 0.64 -14.24 -11.35
C ARG A 181 1.81 -13.28 -11.18
N ARG A 182 2.62 -13.15 -12.22
CA ARG A 182 3.70 -12.15 -12.32
C ARG A 182 3.37 -11.15 -13.41
N LEU A 183 3.78 -9.91 -13.20
CA LEU A 183 3.66 -8.83 -14.17
C LEU A 183 4.76 -7.81 -13.91
N LEU A 184 5.02 -6.95 -14.87
CA LEU A 184 5.89 -5.80 -14.66
C LEU A 184 5.24 -4.82 -13.67
N LEU A 185 6.06 -4.17 -12.83
CA LEU A 185 5.54 -3.18 -11.87
C LEU A 185 4.77 -2.04 -12.57
N GLU A 186 5.16 -1.66 -13.79
CA GLU A 186 4.43 -0.64 -14.55
C GLU A 186 2.98 -1.04 -14.86
N GLU A 187 2.72 -2.33 -15.02
CA GLU A 187 1.38 -2.85 -15.27
C GLU A 187 0.48 -2.83 -14.03
N LEU A 188 1.07 -2.70 -12.83
CA LEU A 188 0.32 -2.57 -11.58
C LEU A 188 -0.48 -1.27 -11.53
N TYR A 189 0.10 -0.19 -12.00
CA TYR A 189 -0.54 1.13 -12.00
C TYR A 189 -1.42 1.30 -13.22
N ASP A 190 -2.60 1.91 -13.06
CA ASP A 190 -3.58 2.00 -14.15
C ASP A 190 -3.20 3.01 -15.25
N GLY A 191 -2.27 3.91 -14.95
CA GLY A 191 -1.77 4.93 -15.88
C GLY A 191 -2.78 6.04 -16.24
N LYS A 192 -4.02 5.97 -15.72
CA LYS A 192 -5.09 6.94 -16.03
C LYS A 192 -5.10 8.15 -15.11
N GLY A 193 -4.33 8.11 -14.02
CA GLY A 193 -4.24 9.20 -13.05
C GLY A 193 -5.49 9.38 -12.20
N ASP A 194 -6.22 8.31 -11.90
CA ASP A 194 -7.33 8.33 -10.95
C ASP A 194 -6.83 7.95 -9.55
N GLY A 195 -6.89 8.89 -8.60
CA GLY A 195 -6.45 8.67 -7.23
C GLY A 195 -7.28 7.67 -6.41
N ILE A 196 -8.44 7.23 -6.91
CA ILE A 196 -9.25 6.16 -6.31
C ILE A 196 -8.83 4.81 -6.87
N ARG A 197 -8.73 4.69 -8.20
CA ARG A 197 -8.34 3.47 -8.92
C ARG A 197 -6.87 3.50 -9.30
N ARG A 198 -5.98 3.59 -8.29
CA ARG A 198 -4.54 3.77 -8.50
C ARG A 198 -3.80 2.52 -8.98
N THR A 199 -4.36 1.34 -8.74
CA THR A 199 -3.76 0.05 -9.13
C THR A 199 -4.76 -0.86 -9.81
N ARG A 200 -4.23 -1.86 -10.54
CA ARG A 200 -4.99 -2.93 -11.19
C ARG A 200 -5.12 -4.19 -10.34
N LEU A 201 -4.86 -4.11 -9.03
CA LEU A 201 -5.16 -5.21 -8.12
C LEU A 201 -6.66 -5.44 -8.07
N ALA A 202 -7.05 -6.70 -8.24
CA ALA A 202 -8.43 -7.11 -7.99
C ALA A 202 -8.70 -7.13 -6.47
N PRO A 203 -9.96 -6.98 -6.04
CA PRO A 203 -10.31 -7.09 -4.64
C PRO A 203 -9.83 -8.41 -4.04
N GLY A 204 -9.08 -8.33 -2.94
CA GLY A 204 -8.52 -9.50 -2.25
C GLY A 204 -7.19 -10.01 -2.80
N GLU A 205 -6.67 -9.46 -3.90
CA GLU A 205 -5.30 -9.75 -4.33
C GLU A 205 -4.26 -9.15 -3.37
N LEU A 206 -3.17 -9.88 -3.16
CA LEU A 206 -2.08 -9.55 -2.27
C LEU A 206 -0.75 -9.49 -3.05
N LEU A 207 0.00 -8.40 -2.89
CA LEU A 207 1.38 -8.31 -3.37
C LEU A 207 2.29 -9.19 -2.51
N VAL A 208 2.98 -10.13 -3.14
CA VAL A 208 3.84 -11.11 -2.45
C VAL A 208 5.29 -10.63 -2.42
N ARG A 209 5.81 -10.16 -3.56
CA ARG A 209 7.21 -9.69 -3.71
C ARG A 209 7.41 -8.84 -4.96
N ALA A 210 8.54 -8.17 -5.00
CA ALA A 210 9.14 -7.53 -6.16
C ALA A 210 10.59 -8.01 -6.34
#